data_08de937cb680204b95ed7ba837fd1790
#
_entry.id   08de937cb680204b95ed7ba837fd1790
#
_cell.length_a   1.000
_cell.length_b   1.000
_cell.length_c   1.000
_cell.angle_alpha   90.00
_cell.angle_beta   90.00
_cell.angle_gamma   90.00
#
_symmetry.space_group_name_H-M   'P 1'
#
loop_
_entity.id
_entity.type
_entity.pdbx_description
1 polymer ?
#
loop_
_entity_poly.entity_id
_entity_poly.type
_entity_poly.pdbx_seq_one_letter_code
_entity_poly.pdbx_strand_id
1 'polypeptide(L)'
;SGLNTYRASTAVLATHLSIARPGAAVASLSIPWGFNKGDDDLGGYHLIWPRDLVETAGGFLAASDGRQALQILAYLRSIQQPDGHWPQNVWSDGTAYWPGIQMDECAFPLLLADALRRAGHLPKPKLADFLAMIENAAAYVVRNGPVTGEDRWEEDAGYSPFTLAVEIAGLLAAADMLDACGKNEPAN
;
A
#
# COMPACT_ATOMS: atom_id res chain seq x y z
N SER A 1 25.02 4.99 18.23
CA SER A 1 25.19 5.98 17.17
C SER A 1 24.15 5.75 16.06
N GLY A 2 23.79 6.83 15.30
CA GLY A 2 22.74 6.77 14.27
C GLY A 2 22.95 5.70 13.19
N LEU A 3 24.21 5.36 12.87
CA LEU A 3 24.52 4.31 11.90
C LEU A 3 24.04 2.90 12.37
N ASN A 4 24.13 2.62 13.66
CA ASN A 4 23.65 1.33 14.19
C ASN A 4 22.13 1.25 14.18
N THR A 5 21.46 2.36 14.50
CA THR A 5 19.99 2.45 14.43
C THR A 5 19.51 2.27 12.99
N TYR A 6 20.14 2.94 12.02
CA TYR A 6 19.82 2.78 10.60
C TYR A 6 19.94 1.31 10.14
N ARG A 7 21.05 0.65 10.46
CA ARG A 7 21.27 -0.76 10.11
C ARG A 7 20.25 -1.68 10.78
N ALA A 8 19.94 -1.43 12.04
CA ALA A 8 18.93 -2.22 12.75
C ALA A 8 17.53 -2.04 12.12
N SER A 9 17.14 -0.80 11.80
CA SER A 9 15.84 -0.51 11.18
C SER A 9 15.71 -1.18 9.80
N THR A 10 16.72 -1.07 8.95
CA THR A 10 16.68 -1.73 7.63
C THR A 10 16.69 -3.26 7.73
N ALA A 11 17.41 -3.82 8.70
CA ALA A 11 17.37 -5.26 8.97
C ALA A 11 15.98 -5.70 9.44
N VAL A 12 15.33 -4.94 10.33
CA VAL A 12 13.97 -5.23 10.79
C VAL A 12 13.00 -5.23 9.61
N LEU A 13 12.99 -4.20 8.76
CA LEU A 13 12.14 -4.18 7.56
C LEU A 13 12.37 -5.41 6.69
N ALA A 14 13.64 -5.77 6.46
CA ALA A 14 13.98 -6.93 5.63
C ALA A 14 13.51 -8.27 6.21
N THR A 15 13.47 -8.41 7.55
CA THR A 15 13.00 -9.65 8.19
C THR A 15 11.49 -9.88 8.04
N HIS A 16 10.71 -8.83 7.77
CA HIS A 16 9.26 -8.93 7.55
C HIS A 16 8.89 -9.32 6.12
N LEU A 17 9.86 -9.29 5.19
CA LEU A 17 9.61 -9.66 3.79
C LEU A 17 9.38 -11.18 3.65
N SER A 18 8.38 -11.52 2.84
CA SER A 18 8.14 -12.90 2.46
C SER A 18 9.16 -13.38 1.41
N ILE A 19 9.81 -14.51 1.69
CA ILE A 19 10.72 -15.15 0.73
C ILE A 19 9.91 -15.78 -0.43
N ALA A 20 8.74 -16.31 -0.12
CA ALA A 20 7.90 -17.02 -1.10
C ALA A 20 7.11 -16.06 -2.03
N ARG A 21 6.89 -14.82 -1.60
CA ARG A 21 6.09 -13.81 -2.31
C ARG A 21 6.84 -12.47 -2.35
N PRO A 22 7.69 -12.25 -3.35
CA PRO A 22 8.46 -11.00 -3.45
C PRO A 22 7.56 -9.76 -3.38
N GLY A 23 7.92 -8.82 -2.52
CA GLY A 23 7.16 -7.61 -2.28
C GLY A 23 6.09 -7.70 -1.18
N ALA A 24 5.72 -8.90 -0.74
CA ALA A 24 4.89 -9.07 0.44
C ALA A 24 5.71 -8.85 1.72
N ALA A 25 5.17 -8.08 2.67
CA ALA A 25 5.75 -7.92 4.01
C ALA A 25 4.65 -7.95 5.05
N VAL A 26 4.81 -8.78 6.07
CA VAL A 26 3.84 -8.85 7.17
C VAL A 26 4.00 -7.68 8.13
N ALA A 27 2.90 -7.24 8.75
CA ALA A 27 2.92 -6.13 9.69
C ALA A 27 3.66 -6.49 10.98
N SER A 28 3.63 -7.75 11.41
CA SER A 28 4.38 -8.23 12.56
C SER A 28 4.81 -9.69 12.40
N LEU A 29 5.94 -10.03 13.00
CA LEU A 29 6.40 -11.42 13.15
C LEU A 29 5.82 -12.11 14.38
N SER A 30 5.03 -11.40 15.20
CA SER A 30 4.43 -11.95 16.41
C SER A 30 3.30 -12.93 16.09
N ILE A 31 3.39 -14.16 16.60
CA ILE A 31 2.34 -15.17 16.58
C ILE A 31 2.39 -15.92 17.92
N PRO A 32 1.26 -16.12 18.64
CA PRO A 32 -0.05 -15.56 18.42
C PRO A 32 -0.10 -14.05 18.68
N TRP A 33 -1.12 -13.41 18.12
CA TRP A 33 -1.34 -12.00 18.28
C TRP A 33 -2.19 -11.71 19.52
N GLY A 34 -1.69 -10.79 20.34
CA GLY A 34 -2.43 -10.22 21.46
C GLY A 34 -2.61 -11.17 22.66
N PHE A 35 -2.89 -10.56 23.80
CA PHE A 35 -2.97 -11.23 25.10
C PHE A 35 -4.17 -12.17 25.25
N ASN A 36 -5.27 -11.90 24.52
CA ASN A 36 -6.55 -12.58 24.70
C ASN A 36 -6.92 -13.53 23.55
N LYS A 37 -6.02 -13.74 22.59
CA LYS A 37 -6.31 -14.59 21.44
C LYS A 37 -5.54 -15.90 21.59
N GLY A 38 -6.25 -17.02 21.44
CA GLY A 38 -5.68 -18.35 21.49
C GLY A 38 -4.93 -18.71 20.20
N ASP A 39 -4.37 -19.91 20.19
CA ASP A 39 -3.64 -20.46 19.04
C ASP A 39 -4.53 -20.62 17.78
N ASP A 40 -5.85 -20.49 17.94
CA ASP A 40 -6.82 -20.58 16.83
C ASP A 40 -6.87 -19.30 15.97
N ASP A 41 -6.34 -18.17 16.48
CA ASP A 41 -6.26 -16.93 15.71
C ASP A 41 -4.93 -16.86 14.97
N LEU A 42 -4.87 -17.54 13.86
CA LEU A 42 -3.66 -17.68 13.04
C LEU A 42 -3.27 -16.38 12.32
N GLY A 43 -4.22 -15.46 12.14
CA GLY A 43 -3.97 -14.20 11.43
C GLY A 43 -3.14 -13.24 12.28
N GLY A 44 -3.71 -12.71 13.32
CA GLY A 44 -3.10 -11.70 14.16
C GLY A 44 -2.53 -10.55 13.34
N TYR A 45 -1.33 -10.11 13.65
CA TYR A 45 -0.58 -9.16 12.82
C TYR A 45 0.42 -9.82 11.86
N HIS A 46 0.38 -11.14 11.73
CA HIS A 46 1.16 -11.86 10.72
C HIS A 46 0.43 -11.85 9.36
N LEU A 47 -0.17 -10.73 9.06
CA LEU A 47 -0.91 -10.41 7.85
C LEU A 47 -0.32 -9.17 7.20
N ILE A 48 -0.82 -8.82 6.04
CA ILE A 48 -0.35 -7.69 5.25
C ILE A 48 -1.48 -6.67 5.14
N TRP A 49 -1.25 -5.44 5.64
CA TRP A 49 -2.09 -4.28 5.40
C TRP A 49 -1.47 -3.44 4.28
N PRO A 50 -2.23 -2.98 3.30
CA PRO A 50 -1.71 -2.12 2.22
C PRO A 50 -1.02 -0.85 2.72
N ARG A 51 -1.54 -0.20 3.76
CA ARG A 51 -0.91 0.97 4.41
C ARG A 51 0.47 0.65 4.95
N ASP A 52 0.57 -0.36 5.81
CA ASP A 52 1.83 -0.78 6.43
C ASP A 52 2.86 -1.19 5.39
N LEU A 53 2.40 -1.83 4.32
CA LEU A 53 3.24 -2.25 3.22
C LEU A 53 3.82 -1.04 2.46
N VAL A 54 3.01 0.01 2.23
CA VAL A 54 3.48 1.24 1.58
C VAL A 54 4.44 2.02 2.48
N GLU A 55 4.19 2.07 3.79
CA GLU A 55 5.11 2.68 4.76
C GLU A 55 6.45 1.92 4.81
N THR A 56 6.40 0.59 4.78
CA THR A 56 7.58 -0.27 4.66
C THR A 56 8.36 0.03 3.38
N ALA A 57 7.67 0.20 2.24
CA ALA A 57 8.31 0.60 0.98
C ALA A 57 8.96 1.98 1.07
N GLY A 58 8.33 2.93 1.77
CA GLY A 58 8.91 4.24 2.09
C GLY A 58 10.22 4.12 2.87
N GLY A 59 10.27 3.22 3.83
CA GLY A 59 11.49 2.90 4.58
C GLY A 59 12.61 2.34 3.67
N PHE A 60 12.29 1.45 2.74
CA PHE A 60 13.26 0.96 1.76
C PHE A 60 13.73 2.06 0.80
N LEU A 61 12.82 2.93 0.33
CA LEU A 61 13.21 4.09 -0.49
C LEU A 61 14.18 5.02 0.26
N ALA A 62 13.88 5.33 1.52
CA ALA A 62 14.76 6.13 2.36
C ALA A 62 16.13 5.46 2.58
N ALA A 63 16.16 4.13 2.57
CA ALA A 63 17.38 3.33 2.63
C ALA A 63 18.09 3.14 1.27
N SER A 64 17.62 3.83 0.22
CA SER A 64 18.13 3.71 -1.16
C SER A 64 17.93 2.33 -1.80
N ASP A 65 16.99 1.54 -1.30
CA ASP A 65 16.57 0.27 -1.91
C ASP A 65 15.25 0.44 -2.68
N GLY A 66 15.29 1.23 -3.76
CA GLY A 66 14.12 1.43 -4.64
C GLY A 66 13.70 0.15 -5.37
N ARG A 67 14.59 -0.84 -5.49
CA ARG A 67 14.23 -2.14 -6.06
C ARG A 67 13.22 -2.87 -5.17
N GLN A 68 13.47 -2.90 -3.86
CA GLN A 68 12.55 -3.53 -2.90
C GLN A 68 11.22 -2.80 -2.86
N ALA A 69 11.24 -1.46 -2.83
CA ALA A 69 10.02 -0.65 -2.87
C ALA A 69 9.20 -0.90 -4.15
N LEU A 70 9.86 -1.08 -5.30
CA LEU A 70 9.18 -1.42 -6.55
C LEU A 70 8.59 -2.84 -6.55
N GLN A 71 9.23 -3.80 -5.90
CA GLN A 71 8.66 -5.14 -5.70
C GLN A 71 7.38 -5.08 -4.86
N ILE A 72 7.36 -4.22 -3.84
CA ILE A 72 6.15 -3.98 -3.02
C ILE A 72 5.03 -3.41 -3.90
N LEU A 73 5.30 -2.41 -4.73
CA LEU A 73 4.29 -1.87 -5.65
C LEU A 73 3.76 -2.94 -6.62
N ALA A 74 4.64 -3.80 -7.11
CA ALA A 74 4.23 -4.91 -7.99
C ALA A 74 3.36 -5.94 -7.27
N TYR A 75 3.66 -6.24 -6.00
CA TYR A 75 2.81 -7.08 -5.17
C TYR A 75 1.44 -6.44 -4.94
N LEU A 76 1.38 -5.16 -4.54
CA LEU A 76 0.11 -4.42 -4.39
C LEU A 76 -0.73 -4.49 -5.67
N ARG A 77 -0.11 -4.30 -6.85
CA ARG A 77 -0.82 -4.46 -8.12
C ARG A 77 -1.43 -5.85 -8.28
N SER A 78 -0.73 -6.89 -7.85
CA SER A 78 -1.18 -8.27 -8.01
C SER A 78 -2.36 -8.66 -7.12
N ILE A 79 -2.58 -7.95 -6.03
CA ILE A 79 -3.64 -8.22 -5.05
C ILE A 79 -4.79 -7.20 -5.10
N GLN A 80 -4.72 -6.21 -6.01
CA GLN A 80 -5.81 -5.25 -6.21
C GLN A 80 -7.09 -5.98 -6.65
N GLN A 81 -8.21 -5.61 -6.04
CA GLN A 81 -9.52 -6.15 -6.41
C GLN A 81 -10.00 -5.57 -7.76
N PRO A 82 -10.88 -6.28 -8.48
CA PRO A 82 -11.33 -5.86 -9.82
C PRO A 82 -12.00 -4.50 -9.88
N ASP A 83 -12.61 -4.04 -8.78
CA ASP A 83 -13.26 -2.73 -8.69
C ASP A 83 -12.30 -1.59 -8.31
N GLY A 84 -11.04 -1.92 -7.98
CA GLY A 84 -9.96 -0.98 -7.73
C GLY A 84 -9.52 -0.83 -6.27
N HIS A 85 -10.22 -1.46 -5.32
CA HIS A 85 -9.84 -1.38 -3.90
C HIS A 85 -8.83 -2.46 -3.50
N TRP A 86 -8.37 -2.38 -2.25
CA TRP A 86 -7.68 -3.45 -1.53
C TRP A 86 -8.47 -3.81 -0.29
N PRO A 87 -8.57 -5.12 0.06
CA PRO A 87 -9.08 -5.54 1.36
C PRO A 87 -8.22 -4.95 2.48
N GLN A 88 -8.82 -4.70 3.63
CA GLN A 88 -8.15 -4.18 4.83
C GLN A 88 -6.86 -4.94 5.14
N ASN A 89 -6.88 -6.26 5.07
CA ASN A 89 -5.67 -7.07 5.17
C ASN A 89 -5.79 -8.39 4.40
N VAL A 90 -4.64 -8.94 4.07
CA VAL A 90 -4.54 -10.16 3.29
C VAL A 90 -3.46 -11.09 3.85
N TRP A 91 -3.59 -12.39 3.55
CA TRP A 91 -2.49 -13.33 3.63
C TRP A 91 -1.41 -13.02 2.59
N SER A 92 -0.23 -13.59 2.75
CA SER A 92 0.88 -13.34 1.82
C SER A 92 0.60 -13.73 0.37
N ASP A 93 -0.36 -14.62 0.13
CA ASP A 93 -0.82 -15.01 -1.20
C ASP A 93 -1.85 -14.05 -1.81
N GLY A 94 -2.28 -13.03 -1.05
CA GLY A 94 -3.27 -12.03 -1.46
C GLY A 94 -4.70 -12.39 -1.11
N THR A 95 -4.96 -13.55 -0.50
CA THR A 95 -6.30 -13.91 -0.03
C THR A 95 -6.71 -12.99 1.11
N ALA A 96 -7.87 -12.34 0.98
CA ALA A 96 -8.39 -11.46 2.03
C ALA A 96 -8.63 -12.25 3.33
N TYR A 97 -8.16 -11.70 4.44
CA TYR A 97 -8.48 -12.20 5.78
C TYR A 97 -9.69 -11.43 6.34
N TRP A 98 -9.61 -10.12 6.37
CA TRP A 98 -10.75 -9.23 6.61
C TRP A 98 -11.08 -8.44 5.35
N PRO A 99 -12.31 -8.56 4.83
CA PRO A 99 -12.70 -7.88 3.60
C PRO A 99 -13.15 -6.42 3.83
N GLY A 100 -13.02 -5.88 5.04
CA GLY A 100 -13.27 -4.47 5.36
C GLY A 100 -12.48 -3.54 4.44
N ILE A 101 -12.93 -2.31 4.31
CA ILE A 101 -12.32 -1.34 3.41
C ILE A 101 -11.97 -0.09 4.19
N GLN A 102 -10.68 0.21 4.23
CA GLN A 102 -10.15 1.47 4.69
C GLN A 102 -9.78 2.31 3.48
N MET A 103 -10.37 3.49 3.34
CA MET A 103 -10.22 4.31 2.14
C MET A 103 -8.79 4.85 1.96
N ASP A 104 -8.04 5.05 3.05
CA ASP A 104 -6.63 5.42 2.98
C ASP A 104 -5.80 4.30 2.33
N GLU A 105 -6.10 3.04 2.60
CA GLU A 105 -5.41 1.90 1.99
C GLU A 105 -5.67 1.77 0.48
N CYS A 106 -6.79 2.31 0.00
CA CYS A 106 -7.07 2.43 -1.42
C CYS A 106 -6.24 3.53 -2.11
N ALA A 107 -5.80 4.55 -1.37
CA ALA A 107 -5.04 5.68 -1.89
C ALA A 107 -3.52 5.58 -1.67
N PHE A 108 -3.06 4.89 -0.63
CA PHE A 108 -1.63 4.72 -0.34
C PHE A 108 -0.81 4.12 -1.50
N PRO A 109 -1.29 3.11 -2.26
CA PRO A 109 -0.55 2.59 -3.42
C PRO A 109 -0.30 3.64 -4.51
N LEU A 110 -1.18 4.64 -4.65
CA LEU A 110 -0.99 5.77 -5.57
C LEU A 110 0.20 6.63 -5.13
N LEU A 111 0.31 6.89 -3.83
CA LEU A 111 1.42 7.65 -3.25
C LEU A 111 2.76 6.91 -3.42
N LEU A 112 2.77 5.59 -3.24
CA LEU A 112 3.98 4.80 -3.46
C LEU A 112 4.41 4.83 -4.94
N ALA A 113 3.47 4.70 -5.87
CA ALA A 113 3.77 4.78 -7.30
C ALA A 113 4.39 6.13 -7.67
N ASP A 114 3.84 7.23 -7.17
CA ASP A 114 4.38 8.58 -7.41
C ASP A 114 5.74 8.79 -6.73
N ALA A 115 5.91 8.32 -5.50
CA ALA A 115 7.20 8.38 -4.81
C ALA A 115 8.30 7.64 -5.58
N LEU A 116 8.01 6.43 -6.08
CA LEU A 116 8.93 5.68 -6.93
C LEU A 116 9.23 6.39 -8.26
N ARG A 117 8.22 7.00 -8.88
CA ARG A 117 8.39 7.80 -10.10
C ARG A 117 9.30 9.00 -9.84
N ARG A 118 9.04 9.77 -8.82
CA ARG A 118 9.85 10.95 -8.43
C ARG A 118 11.29 10.57 -8.05
N ALA A 119 11.47 9.42 -7.44
CA ALA A 119 12.80 8.89 -7.10
C ALA A 119 13.53 8.24 -8.32
N GLY A 120 12.92 8.18 -9.50
CA GLY A 120 13.52 7.62 -10.72
C GLY A 120 13.49 6.09 -10.82
N HIS A 121 12.83 5.40 -9.89
CA HIS A 121 12.73 3.93 -9.89
C HIS A 121 11.56 3.41 -10.75
N LEU A 122 10.62 4.30 -11.11
CA LEU A 122 9.46 4.01 -11.97
C LEU A 122 9.42 4.98 -13.17
N PRO A 123 10.36 4.85 -14.15
CA PRO A 123 10.37 5.69 -15.34
C PRO A 123 9.12 5.44 -16.20
N LYS A 124 8.78 6.40 -17.08
CA LYS A 124 7.57 6.39 -17.91
C LYS A 124 7.24 5.05 -18.60
N PRO A 125 8.20 4.35 -19.25
CA PRO A 125 7.88 3.06 -19.87
C PRO A 125 7.43 2.01 -18.85
N LYS A 126 7.99 2.02 -17.64
CA LYS A 126 7.65 1.09 -16.57
C LYS A 126 6.37 1.52 -15.82
N LEU A 127 6.12 2.83 -15.73
CA LEU A 127 4.88 3.37 -15.17
C LEU A 127 3.67 2.88 -15.96
N ALA A 128 3.80 2.70 -17.28
CA ALA A 128 2.74 2.18 -18.14
C ALA A 128 2.19 0.82 -17.67
N ASP A 129 3.02 -0.02 -17.05
CA ASP A 129 2.61 -1.32 -16.52
C ASP A 129 1.68 -1.20 -15.30
N PHE A 130 1.64 -0.03 -14.67
CA PHE A 130 0.86 0.24 -13.46
C PHE A 130 -0.36 1.14 -13.70
N LEU A 131 -0.54 1.66 -14.91
CA LEU A 131 -1.62 2.63 -15.19
C LEU A 131 -2.99 2.06 -14.87
N ALA A 132 -3.27 0.81 -15.22
CA ALA A 132 -4.56 0.20 -14.91
C ALA A 132 -4.82 0.14 -13.38
N MET A 133 -3.79 -0.20 -12.59
CA MET A 133 -3.90 -0.17 -11.13
C MET A 133 -4.20 1.25 -10.63
N ILE A 134 -3.49 2.25 -11.16
CA ILE A 134 -3.64 3.65 -10.76
C ILE A 134 -5.03 4.17 -11.13
N GLU A 135 -5.49 3.93 -12.36
CA GLU A 135 -6.82 4.34 -12.84
C GLU A 135 -7.94 3.70 -11.99
N ASN A 136 -7.85 2.40 -11.73
CA ASN A 136 -8.84 1.67 -10.94
C ASN A 136 -8.89 2.18 -9.49
N ALA A 137 -7.73 2.35 -8.84
CA ALA A 137 -7.66 2.87 -7.48
C ALA A 137 -8.23 4.29 -7.37
N ALA A 138 -7.81 5.20 -8.27
CA ALA A 138 -8.31 6.57 -8.28
C ALA A 138 -9.84 6.60 -8.53
N ALA A 139 -10.33 5.80 -9.48
CA ALA A 139 -11.76 5.69 -9.75
C ALA A 139 -12.53 5.11 -8.55
N TYR A 140 -11.94 4.17 -7.81
CA TYR A 140 -12.54 3.65 -6.58
C TYR A 140 -12.67 4.74 -5.52
N VAL A 141 -11.59 5.48 -5.24
CA VAL A 141 -11.59 6.58 -4.27
C VAL A 141 -12.61 7.65 -4.65
N VAL A 142 -12.69 8.05 -5.93
CA VAL A 142 -13.67 9.04 -6.40
C VAL A 142 -15.12 8.57 -6.21
N ARG A 143 -15.40 7.29 -6.43
CA ARG A 143 -16.78 6.76 -6.31
C ARG A 143 -17.23 6.53 -4.88
N ASN A 144 -16.31 6.16 -3.97
CA ASN A 144 -16.66 5.67 -2.64
C ASN A 144 -16.24 6.61 -1.50
N GLY A 145 -15.29 7.50 -1.73
CA GLY A 145 -14.91 8.54 -0.76
C GLY A 145 -15.96 9.64 -0.66
N PRO A 146 -15.81 10.60 0.25
CA PRO A 146 -14.71 10.77 1.20
C PRO A 146 -14.94 10.09 2.55
N VAL A 147 -15.98 9.27 2.69
CA VAL A 147 -16.30 8.55 3.93
C VAL A 147 -15.60 7.19 3.90
N THR A 148 -14.87 6.87 4.95
CA THR A 148 -14.31 5.53 5.14
C THR A 148 -15.27 4.64 5.93
N GLY A 149 -15.30 3.35 5.59
CA GLY A 149 -16.05 2.33 6.35
C GLY A 149 -15.44 2.05 7.71
N GLU A 150 -14.11 2.16 7.78
CA GLU A 150 -13.31 2.02 8.99
C GLU A 150 -12.16 3.03 8.93
N ASP A 151 -11.79 3.59 10.06
CA ASP A 151 -10.59 4.40 10.17
C ASP A 151 -9.34 3.50 10.28
N ARG A 152 -8.15 4.10 10.29
CA ARG A 152 -6.89 3.35 10.40
C ARG A 152 -6.72 2.54 11.68
N TRP A 153 -7.58 2.76 12.67
CA TRP A 153 -7.59 2.02 13.93
C TRP A 153 -8.61 0.89 13.94
N GLU A 154 -9.39 0.74 12.84
CA GLU A 154 -10.39 -0.30 12.67
C GLU A 154 -11.57 -0.18 13.66
N GLU A 155 -11.86 1.06 14.08
CA GLU A 155 -12.85 1.35 15.12
C GLU A 155 -14.07 2.08 14.56
N ASP A 156 -13.87 3.20 13.86
CA ASP A 156 -14.93 4.13 13.51
C ASP A 156 -15.08 4.34 12.00
N ALA A 157 -16.34 4.35 11.54
CA ALA A 157 -16.71 4.82 10.21
C ALA A 157 -16.90 6.34 10.20
N GLY A 158 -16.68 6.97 9.06
CA GLY A 158 -16.99 8.39 8.89
C GLY A 158 -15.87 9.19 8.24
N TYR A 159 -15.79 10.48 8.62
CA TYR A 159 -14.76 11.39 8.12
C TYR A 159 -13.53 11.34 9.02
N SER A 160 -12.48 10.71 8.52
CA SER A 160 -11.17 10.70 9.18
C SER A 160 -10.27 11.74 8.52
N PRO A 161 -9.72 12.73 9.26
CA PRO A 161 -8.79 13.73 8.69
C PRO A 161 -7.56 13.10 8.05
N PHE A 162 -7.07 12.00 8.63
CA PHE A 162 -5.95 11.25 8.07
C PHE A 162 -6.33 10.64 6.72
N THR A 163 -7.43 9.91 6.66
CA THR A 163 -7.93 9.26 5.44
C THR A 163 -8.18 10.27 4.34
N LEU A 164 -8.86 11.38 4.64
CA LEU A 164 -9.10 12.48 3.69
C LEU A 164 -7.79 13.05 3.12
N ALA A 165 -6.79 13.25 3.96
CA ALA A 165 -5.49 13.75 3.50
C ALA A 165 -4.82 12.78 2.52
N VAL A 166 -4.89 11.47 2.80
CA VAL A 166 -4.32 10.42 1.94
C VAL A 166 -5.10 10.32 0.63
N GLU A 167 -6.43 10.36 0.66
CA GLU A 167 -7.28 10.38 -0.54
C GLU A 167 -6.95 11.56 -1.46
N ILE A 168 -6.90 12.78 -0.91
CA ILE A 168 -6.58 13.99 -1.68
C ILE A 168 -5.17 13.86 -2.30
N ALA A 169 -4.18 13.49 -1.51
CA ALA A 169 -2.81 13.33 -1.99
C ALA A 169 -2.70 12.23 -3.05
N GLY A 170 -3.38 11.10 -2.84
CA GLY A 170 -3.40 9.98 -3.77
C GLY A 170 -4.05 10.35 -5.12
N LEU A 171 -5.17 11.07 -5.11
CA LEU A 171 -5.84 11.53 -6.33
C LEU A 171 -4.98 12.53 -7.11
N LEU A 172 -4.30 13.46 -6.41
CA LEU A 172 -3.36 14.38 -7.07
C LEU A 172 -2.19 13.65 -7.70
N ALA A 173 -1.62 12.68 -6.97
CA ALA A 173 -0.54 11.83 -7.48
C ALA A 173 -0.98 11.01 -8.70
N ALA A 174 -2.20 10.45 -8.67
CA ALA A 174 -2.76 9.72 -9.80
C ALA A 174 -2.94 10.63 -11.03
N ALA A 175 -3.50 11.83 -10.87
CA ALA A 175 -3.65 12.81 -11.93
C ALA A 175 -2.30 13.13 -12.58
N ASP A 176 -1.28 13.48 -11.78
CA ASP A 176 0.08 13.76 -12.28
C ASP A 176 0.68 12.61 -13.08
N MET A 177 0.45 11.36 -12.64
CA MET A 177 0.97 10.17 -13.33
C MET A 177 0.24 9.90 -14.65
N LEU A 178 -1.08 10.08 -14.67
CA LEU A 178 -1.90 9.89 -15.85
C LEU A 178 -1.59 10.97 -16.91
N ASP A 179 -1.43 12.23 -16.51
CA ASP A 179 -1.00 13.32 -17.38
C ASP A 179 0.38 13.04 -17.99
N ALA A 180 1.34 12.61 -17.18
CA ALA A 180 2.67 12.26 -17.65
C ALA A 180 2.66 11.14 -18.71
N CYS A 181 1.61 10.30 -18.71
CA CYS A 181 1.42 9.22 -19.68
C CYS A 181 0.49 9.60 -20.86
N GLY A 182 -0.06 10.84 -20.89
CA GLY A 182 -0.94 11.31 -21.97
C GLY A 182 -2.36 10.73 -21.90
N LYS A 183 -2.82 10.36 -20.71
CA LYS A 183 -4.15 9.76 -20.48
C LYS A 183 -5.27 10.78 -20.23
N ASN A 184 -4.94 12.05 -20.03
CA ASN A 184 -5.90 13.13 -19.75
C ASN A 184 -6.20 14.02 -20.96
N GLU A 185 -5.89 13.60 -22.20
CA GLU A 185 -6.42 14.32 -23.35
C GLU A 185 -7.93 14.05 -23.44
N PRO A 186 -8.77 15.12 -23.50
CA PRO A 186 -10.20 14.93 -23.71
C PRO A 186 -10.39 14.17 -25.02
N ALA A 187 -11.20 13.11 -24.98
CA ALA A 187 -11.60 12.40 -26.18
C ALA A 187 -12.27 13.43 -27.12
N ASN A 188 -11.62 13.72 -28.23
CA ASN A 188 -12.15 14.56 -29.30
C ASN A 188 -13.37 13.92 -29.95
#